data_a7f9c3ecac56b2eb15d2901d0e9946bc
#
_entry.id   a7f9c3ecac56b2eb15d2901d0e9946bc
#
_cell.length_a   1.000
_cell.length_b   1.000
_cell.length_c   1.000
_cell.angle_alpha   90.00
_cell.angle_beta   90.00
_cell.angle_gamma   90.00
#
_symmetry.space_group_name_H-M   'P 1'
#
loop_
_entity.id
_entity.type
_entity.pdbx_description
1 polymer ?
#
loop_
_entity_poly.entity_id
_entity_poly.type
_entity_poly.pdbx_seq_one_letter_code
_entity_poly.pdbx_strand_id
1 'polypeptide(L)'
;MRTITRDELKAKLDRNENIKLCCTLSKIQFNAMHIPGSIHVDSPEVAMKHLNFDDEIIVYCSDINCASSQLAYRILTEKGYKNVRRYEGGLADWQAAG
;
A
#
# COMPACT_ATOMS: atom_id res chain seq x y z
N MET A 1 14.10 3.02 3.65
CA MET A 1 12.67 2.91 3.32
C MET A 1 11.88 2.60 4.57
N ARG A 2 10.85 3.37 4.85
CA ARG A 2 9.99 3.10 6.02
C ARG A 2 9.04 1.96 5.70
N THR A 3 8.94 1.00 6.61
CA THR A 3 8.11 -0.19 6.43
C THR A 3 7.08 -0.32 7.55
N ILE A 4 6.11 -1.22 7.34
CA ILE A 4 5.12 -1.56 8.35
C ILE A 4 4.98 -3.09 8.38
N THR A 5 4.79 -3.65 9.56
CA THR A 5 4.58 -5.10 9.71
C THR A 5 3.12 -5.46 9.49
N ARG A 6 2.86 -6.75 9.23
CA ARG A 6 1.49 -7.27 9.10
C ARG A 6 0.66 -6.99 10.35
N ASP A 7 1.22 -7.25 11.52
CA ASP A 7 0.49 -7.06 12.78
C ASP A 7 0.13 -5.61 13.02
N GLU A 8 1.06 -4.72 12.71
CA GLU A 8 0.84 -3.28 12.84
C GLU A 8 -0.23 -2.80 11.87
N LEU A 9 -0.18 -3.26 10.61
CA LEU A 9 -1.18 -2.91 9.60
C LEU A 9 -2.56 -3.43 10.00
N LYS A 10 -2.64 -4.69 10.44
CA LYS A 10 -3.90 -5.27 10.86
C LYS A 10 -4.51 -4.51 12.03
N ALA A 11 -3.70 -4.12 13.00
CA ALA A 11 -4.17 -3.34 14.14
C ALA A 11 -4.77 -2.01 13.70
N LYS A 12 -4.14 -1.33 12.74
CA LYS A 12 -4.66 -0.07 12.20
C LYS A 12 -6.00 -0.27 11.49
N LEU A 13 -6.12 -1.32 10.70
CA LEU A 13 -7.36 -1.63 10.00
C LEU A 13 -8.48 -2.00 10.98
N ASP A 14 -8.17 -2.78 12.00
CA ASP A 14 -9.15 -3.19 13.01
C ASP A 14 -9.67 -2.00 13.82
N ARG A 15 -8.84 -0.97 14.02
CA ARG A 15 -9.24 0.26 14.71
C ARG A 15 -9.90 1.28 13.80
N ASN A 16 -10.09 0.95 12.53
CA ASN A 16 -10.63 1.87 11.52
C ASN A 16 -9.84 3.18 11.43
N GLU A 17 -8.53 3.12 11.57
CA GLU A 17 -7.70 4.31 11.41
C GLU A 17 -7.80 4.83 9.97
N ASN A 18 -7.71 6.15 9.82
CA ASN A 18 -7.83 6.78 8.51
C ASN A 18 -6.53 6.65 7.73
N ILE A 19 -6.26 5.45 7.22
CA ILE A 19 -5.10 5.17 6.39
C ILE A 19 -5.52 4.99 4.93
N LYS A 20 -4.60 5.28 4.02
CA LYS A 20 -4.78 5.02 2.59
C LYS A 20 -3.92 3.82 2.22
N LEU A 21 -4.56 2.67 2.05
CA LEU A 21 -3.88 1.42 1.71
C LEU A 21 -3.90 1.27 0.18
N CYS A 22 -2.73 1.36 -0.44
CA CYS A 22 -2.60 1.40 -1.89
C CYS A 22 -2.01 0.11 -2.43
N CYS A 23 -2.77 -0.58 -3.28
CA CYS A 23 -2.33 -1.78 -3.97
C CYS A 23 -1.72 -1.39 -5.32
N THR A 24 -0.46 -1.78 -5.54
CA THR A 24 0.27 -1.44 -6.77
C THR A 24 0.28 -2.58 -7.79
N LEU A 25 -0.52 -3.60 -7.59
CA LEU A 25 -0.67 -4.70 -8.54
C LEU A 25 -1.40 -4.23 -9.81
N SER A 26 -1.35 -5.05 -10.86
CA SER A 26 -2.15 -4.78 -12.05
C SER A 26 -3.64 -4.85 -11.70
N LYS A 27 -4.47 -4.26 -12.56
CA LYS A 27 -5.92 -4.26 -12.34
C LYS A 27 -6.48 -5.68 -12.28
N ILE A 28 -5.99 -6.58 -13.13
CA ILE A 28 -6.41 -7.97 -13.14
C ILE A 28 -6.08 -8.64 -11.81
N GLN A 29 -4.87 -8.45 -11.31
CA GLN A 29 -4.44 -9.01 -10.03
C GLN A 29 -5.23 -8.41 -8.87
N PHE A 30 -5.45 -7.11 -8.88
CA PHE A 30 -6.24 -6.43 -7.85
C PHE A 30 -7.67 -6.98 -7.80
N ASN A 31 -8.30 -7.15 -8.96
CA ASN A 31 -9.66 -7.70 -9.02
C ASN A 31 -9.73 -9.15 -8.55
N ALA A 32 -8.67 -9.92 -8.80
CA ALA A 32 -8.61 -11.31 -8.34
C ALA A 32 -8.49 -11.38 -6.82
N MET A 33 -7.64 -10.54 -6.23
CA MET A 33 -7.43 -10.54 -4.77
C MET A 33 -6.70 -9.29 -4.33
N HIS A 34 -7.18 -8.68 -3.23
CA HIS A 34 -6.51 -7.56 -2.58
C HIS A 34 -6.90 -7.51 -1.11
N ILE A 35 -6.13 -6.77 -0.32
CA ILE A 35 -6.46 -6.57 1.10
C ILE A 35 -7.73 -5.72 1.20
N PRO A 36 -8.73 -6.13 2.00
CA PRO A 36 -9.96 -5.34 2.14
C PRO A 36 -9.69 -3.89 2.52
N GLY A 37 -10.35 -2.98 1.86
CA GLY A 37 -10.20 -1.55 2.09
C GLY A 37 -9.09 -0.89 1.28
N SER A 38 -8.33 -1.67 0.49
CA SER A 38 -7.29 -1.08 -0.33
C SER A 38 -7.85 -0.45 -1.60
N ILE A 39 -7.15 0.58 -2.10
CA ILE A 39 -7.44 1.20 -3.38
C ILE A 39 -6.40 0.78 -4.40
N HIS A 40 -6.82 0.65 -5.65
CA HIS A 40 -5.91 0.29 -6.73
C HIS A 40 -5.19 1.54 -7.23
N VAL A 41 -3.86 1.51 -7.19
CA VAL A 41 -3.03 2.62 -7.64
C VAL A 41 -1.97 2.06 -8.59
N ASP A 42 -2.23 2.14 -9.88
CA ASP A 42 -1.34 1.60 -10.91
C ASP A 42 -0.46 2.64 -11.57
N SER A 43 -0.63 3.91 -11.22
CA SER A 43 0.18 5.00 -11.77
C SER A 43 0.26 6.16 -10.77
N PRO A 44 1.29 7.02 -10.89
CA PRO A 44 1.38 8.21 -10.04
C PRO A 44 0.18 9.15 -10.20
N GLU A 45 -0.37 9.25 -11.39
CA GLU A 45 -1.53 10.12 -11.66
C GLU A 45 -2.76 9.66 -10.87
N VAL A 46 -3.00 8.34 -10.82
CA VAL A 46 -4.10 7.77 -10.04
C VAL A 46 -3.88 8.04 -8.55
N ALA A 47 -2.65 7.85 -8.07
CA ALA A 47 -2.32 8.13 -6.68
C ALA A 47 -2.65 9.57 -6.31
N MET A 48 -2.25 10.52 -7.14
CA MET A 48 -2.45 11.95 -6.87
C MET A 48 -3.93 12.32 -6.79
N LYS A 49 -4.80 11.59 -7.48
CA LYS A 49 -6.25 11.85 -7.42
C LYS A 49 -6.88 11.39 -6.11
N HIS A 50 -6.31 10.39 -5.45
CA HIS A 50 -6.90 9.75 -4.27
C HIS A 50 -6.21 10.12 -2.96
N LEU A 51 -5.01 10.72 -3.02
CA LEU A 51 -4.18 10.93 -1.85
C LEU A 51 -3.94 12.41 -1.57
N ASN A 52 -3.95 12.77 -0.30
CA ASN A 52 -3.52 14.09 0.17
C ASN A 52 -2.12 13.99 0.76
N PHE A 53 -1.36 15.08 0.72
CA PHE A 53 0.03 15.08 1.19
C PHE A 53 0.19 14.72 2.66
N ASP A 54 -0.83 14.93 3.47
CA ASP A 54 -0.81 14.64 4.91
C ASP A 54 -1.39 13.27 5.26
N ASP A 55 -1.89 12.51 4.29
CA ASP A 55 -2.47 11.20 4.54
C ASP A 55 -1.41 10.23 5.05
N GLU A 56 -1.84 9.31 5.90
CA GLU A 56 -1.04 8.14 6.26
C GLU A 56 -1.22 7.10 5.15
N ILE A 57 -0.15 6.86 4.38
CA ILE A 57 -0.19 6.07 3.16
C ILE A 57 0.62 4.80 3.33
N ILE A 58 0.03 3.67 2.97
CA ILE A 58 0.71 2.38 2.98
C ILE A 58 0.60 1.77 1.58
N VAL A 59 1.74 1.44 0.99
CA VAL A 59 1.79 0.82 -0.34
C VAL A 59 2.18 -0.65 -0.21
N TYR A 60 1.57 -1.51 -1.00
CA TYR A 60 1.90 -2.93 -1.00
C TYR A 60 1.71 -3.53 -2.39
N CYS A 61 2.28 -4.71 -2.58
CA CYS A 61 2.22 -5.45 -3.82
C CYS A 61 1.99 -6.94 -3.51
N SER A 62 2.52 -7.84 -4.35
CA SER A 62 2.31 -9.27 -4.16
C SER A 62 3.14 -9.87 -3.03
N ASP A 63 4.43 -9.54 -2.97
CA ASP A 63 5.35 -10.05 -1.95
C ASP A 63 6.55 -9.13 -1.79
N ILE A 64 7.51 -9.55 -0.94
CA ILE A 64 8.68 -8.73 -0.62
C ILE A 64 9.55 -8.41 -1.84
N ASN A 65 9.52 -9.26 -2.87
CA ASN A 65 10.35 -9.10 -4.05
C ASN A 65 9.72 -8.19 -5.12
N CYS A 66 8.49 -7.75 -4.91
CA CYS A 66 7.78 -6.94 -5.90
C CYS A 66 8.36 -5.53 -5.96
N ALA A 67 8.81 -5.12 -7.15
CA ALA A 67 9.40 -3.81 -7.37
C ALA A 67 8.38 -2.68 -7.42
N SER A 68 7.12 -2.97 -7.75
CA SER A 68 6.09 -1.95 -7.95
C SER A 68 5.83 -1.12 -6.68
N SER A 69 5.75 -1.77 -5.52
CA SER A 69 5.52 -1.04 -4.26
C SER A 69 6.75 -0.23 -3.84
N GLN A 70 7.95 -0.73 -4.15
CA GLN A 70 9.18 0.03 -3.91
C GLN A 70 9.22 1.29 -4.76
N LEU A 71 8.85 1.18 -6.03
CA LEU A 71 8.80 2.31 -6.93
C LEU A 71 7.72 3.31 -6.49
N ALA A 72 6.55 2.82 -6.11
CA ALA A 72 5.47 3.68 -5.63
C ALA A 72 5.89 4.46 -4.38
N TYR A 73 6.55 3.78 -3.44
CA TYR A 73 7.09 4.42 -2.24
C TYR A 73 8.02 5.58 -2.61
N ARG A 74 8.97 5.31 -3.51
CA ARG A 74 9.94 6.31 -3.94
C ARG A 74 9.26 7.50 -4.61
N ILE A 75 8.37 7.24 -5.56
CA ILE A 75 7.69 8.31 -6.30
C ILE A 75 6.87 9.19 -5.35
N LEU A 76 6.12 8.58 -4.45
CA LEU A 76 5.29 9.35 -3.51
C LEU A 76 6.14 10.20 -2.58
N THR A 77 7.23 9.65 -2.03
CA THR A 77 8.11 10.42 -1.16
C THR A 77 8.78 11.57 -1.90
N GLU A 78 9.18 11.37 -3.15
CA GLU A 78 9.79 12.42 -3.97
C GLU A 78 8.81 13.52 -4.31
N LYS A 79 7.51 13.20 -4.43
CA LYS A 79 6.46 14.19 -4.71
C LYS A 79 6.02 14.97 -3.49
N GLY A 80 6.52 14.65 -2.30
CA GLY A 80 6.25 15.41 -1.09
C GLY A 80 5.21 14.81 -0.16
N TYR A 81 4.74 13.58 -0.40
CA TYR A 81 3.89 12.88 0.55
C TYR A 81 4.72 12.53 1.78
N LYS A 82 4.24 12.94 2.96
CA LYS A 82 5.08 12.98 4.16
C LYS A 82 5.10 11.69 4.96
N ASN A 83 4.07 10.88 4.84
CA ASN A 83 3.91 9.70 5.70
C ASN A 83 3.60 8.46 4.85
N VAL A 84 4.63 7.98 4.15
CA VAL A 84 4.52 6.80 3.28
C VAL A 84 5.30 5.65 3.90
N ARG A 85 4.68 4.47 3.97
CA ARG A 85 5.32 3.25 4.43
C ARG A 85 5.02 2.13 3.44
N ARG A 86 5.92 1.16 3.36
CA ARG A 86 5.74 -0.02 2.51
C ARG A 86 5.43 -1.24 3.36
N TYR A 87 4.36 -1.92 3.04
CA TYR A 87 4.07 -3.24 3.62
C TYR A 87 4.83 -4.28 2.79
N GLU A 88 6.03 -4.63 3.25
CA GLU A 88 6.96 -5.48 2.50
C GLU A 88 6.42 -6.86 2.22
N GLY A 89 5.73 -7.47 3.18
CA GLY A 89 5.21 -8.82 3.02
C GLY A 89 4.19 -8.93 1.91
N GLY A 90 3.43 -7.86 1.68
CA GLY A 90 2.46 -7.79 0.62
C GLY A 90 1.32 -8.80 0.78
N LEU A 91 0.68 -9.08 -0.33
CA LEU A 91 -0.49 -9.96 -0.33
C LEU A 91 -0.15 -11.38 0.13
N ALA A 92 1.04 -11.88 -0.24
CA ALA A 92 1.46 -13.23 0.16
C ALA A 92 1.53 -13.38 1.68
N ASP A 93 2.12 -12.41 2.36
CA ASP A 93 2.22 -12.42 3.83
C ASP A 93 0.84 -12.25 4.48
N TRP A 94 0.00 -11.39 3.91
CA TRP A 94 -1.36 -11.19 4.40
C TRP A 94 -2.19 -12.46 4.32
N GLN A 95 -2.09 -13.18 3.20
CA GLN A 95 -2.80 -14.43 3.00
C GLN A 95 -2.29 -15.54 3.91
N ALA A 96 -0.99 -15.60 4.16
CA ALA A 96 -0.39 -16.60 5.02
C ALA A 96 -0.87 -16.48 6.48
N ALA A 97 -1.30 -15.31 6.88
CA ALA A 97 -1.82 -15.07 8.21
C ALA A 97 -3.29 -15.49 8.38
N GLY A 98 -3.94 -15.81 7.29
CA GLY A 98 -5.38 -16.10 7.26
C GLY A 98 -6.19 -14.86 6.99
#